data_9e7b6a4ea1b4c7b36887b82780ca2d64
#
_entry.id   9e7b6a4ea1b4c7b36887b82780ca2d64
#
_cell.length_a   1.000
_cell.length_b   1.000
_cell.length_c   1.000
_cell.angle_alpha   90.00
_cell.angle_beta   90.00
_cell.angle_gamma   90.00
#
_symmetry.space_group_name_H-M   'P 1'
#
loop_
_entity.id
_entity.type
_entity.pdbx_description
1 polymer ?
#
loop_
_entity_poly.entity_id
_entity_poly.type
_entity_poly.pdbx_seq_one_letter_code
_entity_poly.pdbx_strand_id
1 'polypeptide(L)'
;DPRRMRFIYNAQRFTSPEEIADFRPELLINCVTLNATLQAFEEVFPYLPKECIISDIASVKTGLQEFYEKSGFRYVSTHPMFGPTFANLGNLQTENAIIIKESDHMGKIFFKDLYGSLKLNVCEYTFEGHDEVVAYSLSVPFASTLVFASIMKHQDAPGTTFKKHMAIARGLLSEDDYLLTEILFNPKTPAQIDNIVATLTHLSKIIDKKDSGKMKRFLDGVRKNLE
;
A
#
# COMPACT_ATOMS: atom_id res chain seq x y z
N ASP A 1 2.65 17.37 10.62
CA ASP A 1 2.28 18.80 10.63
C ASP A 1 2.29 19.31 12.07
N PRO A 2 3.23 20.21 12.45
CA PRO A 2 3.34 20.77 13.81
C PRO A 2 2.05 21.39 14.33
N ARG A 3 1.20 21.93 13.46
CA ARG A 3 -0.08 22.55 13.83
C ARG A 3 -1.11 21.54 14.31
N ARG A 4 -1.15 20.33 13.72
CA ARG A 4 -2.06 19.26 14.13
C ARG A 4 -1.62 18.58 15.41
N MET A 5 -0.31 18.52 15.66
CA MET A 5 0.26 17.83 16.83
C MET A 5 0.29 18.68 18.12
N ARG A 6 -0.01 19.98 18.07
CA ARG A 6 0.07 20.87 19.25
C ARG A 6 -0.86 20.50 20.41
N PHE A 7 -1.87 19.66 20.17
CA PHE A 7 -2.83 19.21 21.19
C PHE A 7 -2.55 17.81 21.74
N ILE A 8 -1.41 17.18 21.37
CA ILE A 8 -1.01 15.88 21.92
C ILE A 8 -0.14 16.16 23.16
N TYR A 9 -0.70 15.93 24.35
CA TYR A 9 -0.06 16.31 25.63
C TYR A 9 0.83 15.21 26.21
N ASN A 10 0.68 13.95 25.77
CA ASN A 10 1.44 12.79 26.22
C ASN A 10 2.57 12.39 25.25
N ALA A 11 2.97 13.29 24.36
CA ALA A 11 4.04 13.06 23.41
C ALA A 11 5.12 14.12 23.58
N GLN A 12 6.38 13.69 23.67
CA GLN A 12 7.54 14.57 23.55
C GLN A 12 7.82 14.83 22.08
N ARG A 13 8.13 16.09 21.75
CA ARG A 13 8.49 16.51 20.39
C ARG A 13 9.95 16.87 20.34
N PHE A 14 10.58 16.42 19.29
CA PHE A 14 11.95 16.78 18.98
C PHE A 14 11.96 17.79 17.82
N THR A 15 12.90 18.69 17.84
CA THR A 15 13.11 19.71 16.81
C THR A 15 14.33 19.39 15.96
N SER A 16 15.19 18.52 16.47
CA SER A 16 16.36 18.02 15.76
C SER A 16 16.59 16.52 16.02
N PRO A 17 17.27 15.80 15.12
CA PRO A 17 17.57 14.38 15.30
C PRO A 17 18.48 14.10 16.52
N GLU A 18 19.34 15.03 16.94
CA GLU A 18 20.25 14.89 18.07
C GLU A 18 19.51 14.64 19.38
N GLU A 19 18.32 15.22 19.55
CA GLU A 19 17.49 15.05 20.76
C GLU A 19 17.03 13.59 20.94
N ILE A 20 17.06 12.77 19.86
CA ILE A 20 16.73 11.34 19.89
C ILE A 20 17.76 10.56 20.72
N ALA A 21 19.02 10.98 20.72
CA ALA A 21 20.09 10.30 21.47
C ALA A 21 19.81 10.30 22.98
N ASP A 22 19.29 11.38 23.51
CA ASP A 22 18.93 11.50 24.93
C ASP A 22 17.66 10.71 25.28
N PHE A 23 16.72 10.66 24.35
CA PHE A 23 15.46 9.92 24.51
C PHE A 23 15.67 8.40 24.50
N ARG A 24 16.66 7.88 23.75
CA ARG A 24 17.02 6.46 23.65
C ARG A 24 15.82 5.56 23.27
N PRO A 25 15.22 5.71 22.11
CA PRO A 25 14.05 4.92 21.73
C PRO A 25 14.38 3.43 21.64
N GLU A 26 13.45 2.57 22.08
CA GLU A 26 13.49 1.12 21.86
C GLU A 26 12.94 0.74 20.48
N LEU A 27 12.03 1.55 19.94
CA LEU A 27 11.41 1.40 18.62
C LEU A 27 11.32 2.75 17.94
N LEU A 28 11.79 2.81 16.70
CA LEU A 28 11.60 3.93 15.79
C LEU A 28 10.61 3.53 14.69
N ILE A 29 9.50 4.27 14.52
CA ILE A 29 8.54 4.05 13.45
C ILE A 29 8.67 5.18 12.43
N ASN A 30 9.12 4.85 11.22
CA ASN A 30 9.22 5.78 10.11
C ASN A 30 7.87 5.89 9.40
N CYS A 31 7.24 7.06 9.52
CA CYS A 31 5.93 7.37 8.94
C CYS A 31 6.01 8.54 7.96
N VAL A 32 7.18 8.79 7.37
CA VAL A 32 7.34 9.83 6.36
C VAL A 32 6.78 9.37 5.01
N THR A 33 6.74 10.26 4.04
CA THR A 33 6.35 9.91 2.66
C THR A 33 7.33 8.90 2.05
N LEU A 34 6.86 8.09 1.12
CA LEU A 34 7.62 6.98 0.54
C LEU A 34 8.99 7.42 0.01
N ASN A 35 9.04 8.54 -0.73
CA ASN A 35 10.26 9.08 -1.31
C ASN A 35 11.31 9.55 -0.28
N ALA A 36 10.89 9.84 0.95
CA ALA A 36 11.78 10.29 2.03
C ALA A 36 12.17 9.15 2.99
N THR A 37 11.65 7.92 2.80
CA THR A 37 11.77 6.84 3.79
C THR A 37 13.23 6.47 4.09
N LEU A 38 14.06 6.25 3.08
CA LEU A 38 15.46 5.84 3.27
C LEU A 38 16.28 6.99 3.85
N GLN A 39 16.12 8.20 3.31
CA GLN A 39 16.82 9.38 3.80
C GLN A 39 16.50 9.65 5.27
N ALA A 40 15.23 9.56 5.68
CA ALA A 40 14.82 9.77 7.07
C ALA A 40 15.46 8.77 8.04
N PHE A 41 15.67 7.52 7.61
CA PHE A 41 16.42 6.55 8.40
C PHE A 41 17.90 6.94 8.52
N GLU A 42 18.55 7.30 7.41
CA GLU A 42 19.96 7.68 7.38
C GLU A 42 20.23 8.90 8.26
N GLU A 43 19.34 9.88 8.28
CA GLU A 43 19.43 11.08 9.11
C GLU A 43 19.40 10.78 10.62
N VAL A 44 18.64 9.78 11.05
CA VAL A 44 18.46 9.47 12.48
C VAL A 44 19.40 8.36 12.99
N PHE A 45 19.96 7.53 12.13
CA PHE A 45 20.82 6.41 12.53
C PHE A 45 21.99 6.78 13.45
N PRO A 46 22.70 7.92 13.27
CA PRO A 46 23.78 8.30 14.16
C PRO A 46 23.35 8.50 15.62
N TYR A 47 22.06 8.75 15.85
CA TYR A 47 21.49 9.12 17.15
C TYR A 47 20.72 7.99 17.82
N LEU A 48 20.53 6.85 17.13
CA LEU A 48 19.78 5.71 17.66
C LEU A 48 20.68 4.79 18.51
N PRO A 49 20.15 4.26 19.62
CA PRO A 49 20.78 3.12 20.31
C PRO A 49 20.89 1.92 19.34
N LYS A 50 21.97 1.15 19.47
CA LYS A 50 22.17 -0.05 18.62
C LYS A 50 21.09 -1.12 18.82
N GLU A 51 20.46 -1.14 19.98
CA GLU A 51 19.38 -2.06 20.35
C GLU A 51 18.02 -1.61 19.82
N CYS A 52 17.90 -0.38 19.32
CA CYS A 52 16.66 0.14 18.75
C CYS A 52 16.19 -0.73 17.59
N ILE A 53 14.91 -1.04 17.58
CA ILE A 53 14.25 -1.66 16.42
C ILE A 53 13.78 -0.53 15.51
N ILE A 54 14.19 -0.55 14.24
CA ILE A 54 13.70 0.40 13.25
C ILE A 54 12.52 -0.18 12.49
N SER A 55 11.56 0.65 12.12
CA SER A 55 10.35 0.21 11.45
C SER A 55 9.88 1.18 10.38
N ASP A 56 9.28 0.64 9.33
CA ASP A 56 8.50 1.38 8.33
C ASP A 56 7.03 0.91 8.28
N ILE A 57 6.18 1.77 7.74
CA ILE A 57 4.80 1.47 7.37
C ILE A 57 4.56 1.71 5.87
N ALA A 58 5.61 1.66 5.06
CA ALA A 58 5.57 2.01 3.65
C ALA A 58 4.74 1.00 2.82
N SER A 59 4.01 1.51 1.83
CA SER A 59 3.20 0.71 0.90
C SER A 59 4.05 -0.07 -0.11
N VAL A 60 5.27 0.38 -0.40
CA VAL A 60 6.20 -0.23 -1.34
C VAL A 60 7.45 -0.65 -0.59
N LYS A 61 7.92 -1.87 -0.85
CA LYS A 61 9.06 -2.47 -0.17
C LYS A 61 10.33 -2.53 -1.03
N THR A 62 10.27 -2.01 -2.25
CA THR A 62 11.41 -2.01 -3.17
C THR A 62 12.63 -1.34 -2.52
N GLY A 63 13.74 -2.07 -2.45
CA GLY A 63 14.99 -1.60 -1.86
C GLY A 63 15.05 -1.63 -0.32
N LEU A 64 13.91 -1.77 0.39
CA LEU A 64 13.90 -1.78 1.85
C LEU A 64 14.56 -3.03 2.44
N GLN A 65 14.38 -4.20 1.83
CA GLN A 65 15.04 -5.42 2.31
C GLN A 65 16.56 -5.25 2.34
N GLU A 66 17.14 -4.85 1.22
CA GLU A 66 18.58 -4.64 1.10
C GLU A 66 19.11 -3.54 2.03
N PHE A 67 18.31 -2.47 2.20
CA PHE A 67 18.62 -1.39 3.14
C PHE A 67 18.68 -1.90 4.58
N TYR A 68 17.69 -2.67 5.03
CA TYR A 68 17.66 -3.24 6.37
C TYR A 68 18.83 -4.19 6.63
N GLU A 69 19.14 -5.08 5.70
CA GLU A 69 20.27 -6.02 5.78
C GLU A 69 21.62 -5.30 5.96
N LYS A 70 21.75 -4.11 5.35
CA LYS A 70 22.97 -3.29 5.43
C LYS A 70 22.99 -2.36 6.65
N SER A 71 21.85 -2.03 7.23
CA SER A 71 21.74 -1.02 8.29
C SER A 71 22.43 -1.40 9.60
N GLY A 72 22.53 -2.71 9.88
CA GLY A 72 23.04 -3.24 11.14
C GLY A 72 22.06 -3.07 12.32
N PHE A 73 20.83 -2.62 12.09
CA PHE A 73 19.76 -2.55 13.08
C PHE A 73 18.84 -3.76 12.98
N ARG A 74 18.21 -4.13 14.09
CA ARG A 74 17.01 -4.97 14.05
C ARG A 74 15.89 -4.17 13.41
N TYR A 75 15.05 -4.80 12.63
CA TYR A 75 13.96 -4.08 11.94
C TYR A 75 12.63 -4.83 11.97
N VAL A 76 11.54 -4.09 11.83
CA VAL A 76 10.23 -4.62 11.52
C VAL A 76 9.59 -3.79 10.41
N SER A 77 9.28 -4.43 9.30
CA SER A 77 8.66 -3.78 8.16
C SER A 77 7.17 -4.17 8.10
N THR A 78 6.30 -3.17 7.98
CA THR A 78 4.84 -3.39 7.95
C THR A 78 4.17 -2.56 6.88
N HIS A 79 2.96 -2.97 6.48
CA HIS A 79 2.14 -2.23 5.53
C HIS A 79 0.68 -2.29 5.95
N PRO A 80 0.13 -1.23 6.57
CA PRO A 80 -1.32 -1.04 6.69
C PRO A 80 -1.92 -0.88 5.29
N MET A 81 -2.73 -1.86 4.84
CA MET A 81 -3.25 -1.96 3.47
C MET A 81 -4.45 -1.05 3.24
N PHE A 82 -4.43 0.16 3.79
CA PHE A 82 -5.51 1.14 3.66
C PHE A 82 -4.98 2.57 3.72
N GLY A 83 -5.70 3.46 3.08
CA GLY A 83 -5.42 4.90 3.13
C GLY A 83 -6.66 5.70 3.53
N PRO A 84 -6.51 6.97 3.93
CA PRO A 84 -7.61 7.80 4.42
C PRO A 84 -8.67 8.12 3.35
N THR A 85 -8.36 7.93 2.08
CA THR A 85 -9.25 8.24 0.94
C THR A 85 -10.48 7.34 0.91
N PHE A 86 -10.32 6.04 1.20
CA PHE A 86 -11.40 5.06 1.09
C PHE A 86 -11.74 4.34 2.39
N ALA A 87 -10.80 4.26 3.34
CA ALA A 87 -11.01 3.56 4.59
C ALA A 87 -11.91 4.33 5.56
N ASN A 88 -12.75 3.61 6.29
CA ASN A 88 -13.46 4.16 7.44
C ASN A 88 -12.54 4.11 8.67
N LEU A 89 -11.80 5.20 8.92
CA LEU A 89 -10.86 5.29 10.06
C LEU A 89 -11.53 5.13 11.44
N GLY A 90 -12.86 5.24 11.52
CA GLY A 90 -13.62 4.97 12.75
C GLY A 90 -13.91 3.48 12.98
N ASN A 91 -13.75 2.64 11.95
CA ASN A 91 -13.94 1.19 12.02
C ASN A 91 -13.06 0.49 11.00
N LEU A 92 -11.96 -0.09 11.46
CA LEU A 92 -10.94 -0.74 10.63
C LEU A 92 -11.09 -2.28 10.57
N GLN A 93 -12.19 -2.85 11.06
CA GLN A 93 -12.37 -4.32 11.15
C GLN A 93 -12.34 -5.05 9.80
N THR A 94 -12.60 -4.34 8.71
CA THR A 94 -12.54 -4.89 7.35
C THR A 94 -11.20 -4.66 6.66
N GLU A 95 -10.32 -3.89 7.32
CA GLU A 95 -9.02 -3.53 6.75
C GLU A 95 -7.94 -4.56 7.14
N ASN A 96 -6.89 -4.60 6.34
CA ASN A 96 -5.78 -5.52 6.52
C ASN A 96 -4.49 -4.78 6.85
N ALA A 97 -3.57 -5.47 7.52
CA ALA A 97 -2.19 -5.05 7.67
C ALA A 97 -1.25 -6.22 7.39
N ILE A 98 -0.15 -5.93 6.70
CA ILE A 98 0.91 -6.91 6.45
C ILE A 98 2.07 -6.63 7.41
N ILE A 99 2.63 -7.70 7.96
CA ILE A 99 3.91 -7.71 8.67
C ILE A 99 4.86 -8.60 7.89
N ILE A 100 6.06 -8.09 7.59
CA ILE A 100 7.08 -8.84 6.86
C ILE A 100 7.67 -9.94 7.76
N LYS A 101 7.74 -11.18 7.24
CA LYS A 101 8.17 -12.39 7.99
C LYS A 101 9.60 -12.30 8.48
N GLU A 102 10.49 -11.71 7.69
CA GLU A 102 11.91 -11.53 7.98
C GLU A 102 12.19 -10.53 9.10
N SER A 103 11.16 -9.86 9.58
CA SER A 103 11.23 -8.86 10.65
C SER A 103 11.62 -9.44 12.01
N ASP A 104 12.20 -8.60 12.85
CA ASP A 104 12.55 -8.92 14.25
C ASP A 104 11.31 -9.41 15.04
N HIS A 105 11.54 -10.41 15.90
CA HIS A 105 10.46 -11.06 16.65
C HIS A 105 9.73 -10.09 17.60
N MET A 106 10.47 -9.25 18.33
CA MET A 106 9.86 -8.30 19.27
C MET A 106 9.10 -7.20 18.55
N GLY A 107 9.67 -6.71 17.43
CA GLY A 107 8.98 -5.77 16.56
C GLY A 107 7.67 -6.35 16.01
N LYS A 108 7.66 -7.63 15.59
CA LYS A 108 6.44 -8.31 15.14
C LYS A 108 5.39 -8.41 16.24
N ILE A 109 5.78 -8.74 17.47
CA ILE A 109 4.84 -8.78 18.61
C ILE A 109 4.21 -7.40 18.81
N PHE A 110 5.01 -6.35 18.87
CA PHE A 110 4.51 -4.97 19.02
C PHE A 110 3.46 -4.62 17.96
N PHE A 111 3.76 -4.87 16.66
CA PHE A 111 2.82 -4.51 15.61
C PHE A 111 1.59 -5.41 15.57
N LYS A 112 1.70 -6.70 15.96
CA LYS A 112 0.52 -7.57 16.11
C LYS A 112 -0.42 -7.06 17.18
N ASP A 113 0.10 -6.64 18.33
CA ASP A 113 -0.69 -6.08 19.42
C ASP A 113 -1.31 -4.74 19.02
N LEU A 114 -0.53 -3.84 18.37
CA LEU A 114 -1.00 -2.57 17.86
C LEU A 114 -2.15 -2.75 16.86
N TYR A 115 -1.93 -3.54 15.82
CA TYR A 115 -2.92 -3.79 14.78
C TYR A 115 -4.13 -4.57 15.29
N GLY A 116 -3.92 -5.50 16.22
CA GLY A 116 -4.99 -6.22 16.91
C GLY A 116 -5.88 -5.29 17.74
N SER A 117 -5.29 -4.30 18.43
CA SER A 117 -6.04 -3.27 19.17
C SER A 117 -6.90 -2.39 18.26
N LEU A 118 -6.46 -2.19 17.03
CA LEU A 118 -7.20 -1.49 15.98
C LEU A 118 -8.19 -2.41 15.22
N LYS A 119 -8.23 -3.69 15.58
CA LYS A 119 -9.08 -4.73 14.97
C LYS A 119 -8.79 -5.00 13.50
N LEU A 120 -7.56 -4.75 13.05
CA LEU A 120 -7.12 -5.07 11.70
C LEU A 120 -6.94 -6.59 11.54
N ASN A 121 -7.17 -7.08 10.32
CA ASN A 121 -6.75 -8.44 9.95
C ASN A 121 -5.26 -8.43 9.64
N VAL A 122 -4.47 -9.17 10.41
CA VAL A 122 -3.00 -9.19 10.27
C VAL A 122 -2.57 -10.41 9.47
N CYS A 123 -1.82 -10.18 8.39
CA CYS A 123 -1.22 -11.20 7.55
C CYS A 123 0.32 -11.09 7.60
N GLU A 124 1.01 -12.23 7.51
CA GLU A 124 2.47 -12.25 7.40
C GLU A 124 2.89 -12.73 6.00
N TYR A 125 3.72 -11.93 5.31
CA TYR A 125 4.30 -12.24 4.01
C TYR A 125 5.81 -12.01 4.03
N THR A 126 6.55 -12.71 3.18
CA THR A 126 7.93 -12.36 2.85
C THR A 126 7.95 -11.04 2.06
N PHE A 127 9.12 -10.40 1.90
CA PHE A 127 9.22 -9.23 1.02
C PHE A 127 8.74 -9.56 -0.39
N GLU A 128 9.14 -10.70 -0.95
CA GLU A 128 8.68 -11.12 -2.28
C GLU A 128 7.16 -11.36 -2.32
N GLY A 129 6.61 -12.06 -1.33
CA GLY A 129 5.16 -12.30 -1.23
C GLY A 129 4.36 -11.01 -1.05
N HIS A 130 4.91 -10.01 -0.36
CA HIS A 130 4.32 -8.68 -0.27
C HIS A 130 4.24 -8.02 -1.65
N ASP A 131 5.33 -8.07 -2.44
CA ASP A 131 5.36 -7.48 -3.78
C ASP A 131 4.36 -8.17 -4.73
N GLU A 132 4.18 -9.49 -4.60
CA GLU A 132 3.14 -10.22 -5.34
C GLU A 132 1.74 -9.76 -4.97
N VAL A 133 1.46 -9.60 -3.66
CA VAL A 133 0.15 -9.10 -3.17
C VAL A 133 -0.09 -7.67 -3.66
N VAL A 134 0.89 -6.79 -3.58
CA VAL A 134 0.77 -5.39 -4.04
C VAL A 134 0.54 -5.32 -5.54
N ALA A 135 1.29 -6.09 -6.35
CA ALA A 135 1.10 -6.13 -7.79
C ALA A 135 -0.31 -6.59 -8.18
N TYR A 136 -0.89 -7.53 -7.44
CA TYR A 136 -2.24 -8.01 -7.71
C TYR A 136 -3.32 -7.08 -7.14
N SER A 137 -3.22 -6.71 -5.85
CA SER A 137 -4.30 -6.02 -5.14
C SER A 137 -4.32 -4.50 -5.34
N LEU A 138 -3.18 -3.89 -5.71
CA LEU A 138 -3.08 -2.46 -5.97
C LEU A 138 -2.82 -2.16 -7.45
N SER A 139 -1.80 -2.77 -8.07
CA SER A 139 -1.44 -2.40 -9.45
C SER A 139 -2.53 -2.78 -10.47
N VAL A 140 -3.23 -3.91 -10.28
CA VAL A 140 -4.34 -4.30 -11.18
C VAL A 140 -5.51 -3.30 -11.11
N PRO A 141 -6.08 -2.96 -9.93
CA PRO A 141 -7.11 -1.94 -9.82
C PRO A 141 -6.65 -0.56 -10.31
N PHE A 142 -5.41 -0.16 -10.00
CA PHE A 142 -4.86 1.13 -10.40
C PHE A 142 -4.74 1.22 -11.92
N ALA A 143 -4.11 0.24 -12.57
CA ALA A 143 -3.98 0.20 -14.03
C ALA A 143 -5.34 0.20 -14.73
N SER A 144 -6.29 -0.58 -14.24
CA SER A 144 -7.65 -0.64 -14.79
C SER A 144 -8.37 0.71 -14.67
N THR A 145 -8.20 1.38 -13.52
CA THR A 145 -8.79 2.71 -13.27
C THR A 145 -8.13 3.79 -14.12
N LEU A 146 -6.81 3.76 -14.29
CA LEU A 146 -6.07 4.70 -15.13
C LEU A 146 -6.46 4.55 -16.61
N VAL A 147 -6.57 3.30 -17.10
CA VAL A 147 -7.07 3.03 -18.48
C VAL A 147 -8.48 3.58 -18.66
N PHE A 148 -9.40 3.30 -17.72
CA PHE A 148 -10.74 3.86 -17.75
C PHE A 148 -10.71 5.40 -17.79
N ALA A 149 -9.94 6.03 -16.88
CA ALA A 149 -9.85 7.48 -16.80
C ALA A 149 -9.25 8.12 -18.08
N SER A 150 -8.26 7.46 -18.70
CA SER A 150 -7.60 7.96 -19.90
C SER A 150 -8.50 8.03 -21.15
N ILE A 151 -9.49 7.13 -21.24
CA ILE A 151 -10.44 7.07 -22.38
C ILE A 151 -11.76 7.79 -22.09
N MET A 152 -11.93 8.29 -20.88
CA MET A 152 -13.18 8.90 -20.45
C MET A 152 -13.40 10.26 -21.10
N LYS A 153 -14.66 10.55 -21.46
CA LYS A 153 -15.09 11.84 -21.98
C LYS A 153 -16.23 12.39 -21.15
N HIS A 154 -16.39 13.71 -21.15
CA HIS A 154 -17.52 14.36 -20.50
C HIS A 154 -18.86 13.75 -20.97
N GLN A 155 -19.78 13.55 -20.04
CA GLN A 155 -21.13 13.04 -20.28
C GLN A 155 -22.13 13.98 -19.62
N ASP A 156 -23.12 14.46 -20.38
CA ASP A 156 -24.19 15.31 -19.86
C ASP A 156 -25.16 14.53 -18.97
N ALA A 157 -25.37 13.24 -19.28
CA ALA A 157 -26.28 12.36 -18.52
C ALA A 157 -25.59 11.04 -18.11
N PRO A 158 -24.60 11.09 -17.20
CA PRO A 158 -23.86 9.90 -16.82
C PRO A 158 -24.72 8.94 -15.99
N GLY A 159 -24.72 7.65 -16.33
CA GLY A 159 -25.35 6.59 -15.55
C GLY A 159 -24.66 6.34 -14.20
N THR A 160 -25.35 5.61 -13.31
CA THR A 160 -24.86 5.35 -11.94
C THR A 160 -23.51 4.63 -11.92
N THR A 161 -23.33 3.60 -12.78
CA THR A 161 -22.07 2.85 -12.87
C THR A 161 -20.91 3.76 -13.28
N PHE A 162 -21.10 4.61 -14.29
CA PHE A 162 -20.11 5.57 -14.73
C PHE A 162 -19.71 6.53 -13.60
N LYS A 163 -20.70 7.07 -12.85
CA LYS A 163 -20.45 7.95 -11.71
C LYS A 163 -19.58 7.27 -10.61
N LYS A 164 -19.85 5.99 -10.34
CA LYS A 164 -19.05 5.22 -9.35
C LYS A 164 -17.61 5.03 -9.82
N HIS A 165 -17.36 4.67 -11.08
CA HIS A 165 -16.01 4.56 -11.64
C HIS A 165 -15.29 5.92 -11.64
N MET A 166 -16.01 7.01 -11.93
CA MET A 166 -15.49 8.37 -11.81
C MET A 166 -15.03 8.71 -10.40
N ALA A 167 -15.81 8.33 -9.39
CA ALA A 167 -15.46 8.60 -8.00
C ALA A 167 -14.19 7.84 -7.59
N ILE A 168 -14.06 6.57 -8.01
CA ILE A 168 -12.86 5.76 -7.79
C ILE A 168 -11.65 6.41 -8.50
N ALA A 169 -11.79 6.80 -9.77
CA ALA A 169 -10.71 7.45 -10.51
C ALA A 169 -10.25 8.77 -9.89
N ARG A 170 -11.18 9.59 -9.41
CA ARG A 170 -10.83 10.84 -8.69
C ARG A 170 -10.12 10.57 -7.37
N GLY A 171 -10.58 9.58 -6.61
CA GLY A 171 -9.90 9.18 -5.38
C GLY A 171 -8.47 8.73 -5.66
N LEU A 172 -8.28 7.82 -6.62
CA LEU A 172 -6.95 7.34 -7.01
C LEU A 172 -6.04 8.49 -7.47
N LEU A 173 -6.51 9.36 -8.36
CA LEU A 173 -5.73 10.46 -8.92
C LEU A 173 -5.56 11.66 -7.94
N SER A 174 -6.08 11.56 -6.72
CA SER A 174 -5.78 12.50 -5.64
C SER A 174 -4.60 12.08 -4.78
N GLU A 175 -4.10 10.87 -4.96
CA GLU A 175 -2.88 10.39 -4.31
C GLU A 175 -1.63 11.02 -4.92
N ASP A 176 -0.52 10.92 -4.22
CA ASP A 176 0.78 11.43 -4.68
C ASP A 176 1.30 10.66 -5.89
N ASP A 177 1.75 11.39 -6.94
CA ASP A 177 2.22 10.79 -8.20
C ASP A 177 3.40 9.84 -8.00
N TYR A 178 4.30 10.14 -7.03
CA TYR A 178 5.42 9.27 -6.72
C TYR A 178 4.93 7.93 -6.15
N LEU A 179 3.98 7.96 -5.21
CA LEU A 179 3.37 6.76 -4.65
C LEU A 179 2.71 5.90 -5.72
N LEU A 180 1.90 6.51 -6.61
CA LEU A 180 1.24 5.80 -7.71
C LEU A 180 2.26 5.16 -8.65
N THR A 181 3.34 5.89 -8.96
CA THR A 181 4.41 5.42 -9.82
C THR A 181 5.13 4.21 -9.21
N GLU A 182 5.53 4.28 -7.95
CA GLU A 182 6.24 3.20 -7.26
C GLU A 182 5.38 1.92 -7.12
N ILE A 183 4.08 2.07 -6.85
CA ILE A 183 3.15 0.94 -6.82
C ILE A 183 3.07 0.27 -8.21
N LEU A 184 2.96 1.06 -9.28
CA LEU A 184 2.86 0.55 -10.64
C LEU A 184 4.20 -0.01 -11.17
N PHE A 185 5.33 0.49 -10.66
CA PHE A 185 6.68 0.00 -11.01
C PHE A 185 7.10 -1.23 -10.20
N ASN A 186 6.23 -1.78 -9.36
CA ASN A 186 6.48 -3.05 -8.70
C ASN A 186 6.93 -4.11 -9.74
N PRO A 187 8.01 -4.86 -9.47
CA PRO A 187 8.60 -5.80 -10.44
C PRO A 187 7.65 -6.93 -10.91
N LYS A 188 6.59 -7.21 -10.14
CA LYS A 188 5.57 -8.20 -10.51
C LYS A 188 4.39 -7.60 -11.32
N THR A 189 4.29 -6.28 -11.43
CA THR A 189 3.20 -5.58 -12.15
C THR A 189 3.16 -5.90 -13.65
N PRO A 190 4.27 -5.96 -14.41
CA PRO A 190 4.21 -6.22 -15.85
C PRO A 190 3.42 -7.50 -16.19
N ALA A 191 3.64 -8.58 -15.45
CA ALA A 191 2.91 -9.84 -15.67
C ALA A 191 1.39 -9.69 -15.42
N GLN A 192 0.98 -8.84 -14.48
CA GLN A 192 -0.43 -8.55 -14.23
C GLN A 192 -1.04 -7.70 -15.36
N ILE A 193 -0.29 -6.75 -15.89
CA ILE A 193 -0.72 -5.95 -17.06
C ILE A 193 -0.91 -6.84 -18.28
N ASP A 194 0.00 -7.78 -18.54
CA ASP A 194 -0.14 -8.73 -19.64
C ASP A 194 -1.42 -9.57 -19.51
N ASN A 195 -1.78 -9.99 -18.31
CA ASN A 195 -3.04 -10.70 -18.04
C ASN A 195 -4.27 -9.83 -18.35
N ILE A 196 -4.24 -8.54 -17.99
CA ILE A 196 -5.31 -7.58 -18.31
C ILE A 196 -5.44 -7.43 -19.83
N VAL A 197 -4.34 -7.22 -20.53
CA VAL A 197 -4.31 -7.06 -22.00
C VAL A 197 -4.86 -8.31 -22.69
N ALA A 198 -4.43 -9.50 -22.29
CA ALA A 198 -4.92 -10.77 -22.82
C ALA A 198 -6.43 -10.92 -22.59
N THR A 199 -6.92 -10.60 -21.39
CA THR A 199 -8.33 -10.68 -21.03
C THR A 199 -9.18 -9.69 -21.84
N LEU A 200 -8.73 -8.45 -21.98
CA LEU A 200 -9.41 -7.43 -22.80
C LEU A 200 -9.44 -7.83 -24.28
N THR A 201 -8.35 -8.38 -24.80
CA THR A 201 -8.26 -8.89 -26.18
C THR A 201 -9.25 -10.05 -26.41
N HIS A 202 -9.35 -10.96 -25.42
CA HIS A 202 -10.32 -12.05 -25.50
C HIS A 202 -11.76 -11.55 -25.48
N LEU A 203 -12.09 -10.64 -24.57
CA LEU A 203 -13.41 -10.03 -24.45
C LEU A 203 -13.80 -9.26 -25.75
N SER A 204 -12.88 -8.48 -26.31
CA SER A 204 -13.07 -7.78 -27.58
C SER A 204 -13.48 -8.73 -28.71
N LYS A 205 -12.76 -9.87 -28.85
CA LYS A 205 -13.09 -10.89 -29.86
C LYS A 205 -14.49 -11.53 -29.69
N ILE A 206 -14.95 -11.67 -28.42
CA ILE A 206 -16.29 -12.17 -28.11
C ILE A 206 -17.36 -11.13 -28.58
N ILE A 207 -17.10 -9.85 -28.25
CA ILE A 207 -17.98 -8.73 -28.58
C ILE A 207 -18.11 -8.57 -30.11
N ASP A 208 -16.97 -8.54 -30.81
CA ASP A 208 -16.95 -8.39 -32.28
C ASP A 208 -17.76 -9.48 -33.00
N LYS A 209 -17.65 -10.73 -32.52
CA LYS A 209 -18.37 -11.89 -33.07
C LYS A 209 -19.80 -12.01 -32.57
N LYS A 210 -20.22 -11.18 -31.61
CA LYS A 210 -21.52 -11.26 -30.93
C LYS A 210 -21.84 -12.69 -30.43
N ASP A 211 -20.81 -13.43 -30.01
CA ASP A 211 -20.93 -14.83 -29.58
C ASP A 211 -21.50 -14.91 -28.15
N SER A 212 -22.82 -15.03 -28.06
CA SER A 212 -23.53 -15.08 -26.77
C SER A 212 -23.16 -16.31 -25.94
N GLY A 213 -22.81 -17.44 -26.57
CA GLY A 213 -22.39 -18.64 -25.86
C GLY A 213 -21.03 -18.48 -25.19
N LYS A 214 -20.06 -17.86 -25.88
CA LYS A 214 -18.77 -17.53 -25.28
C LYS A 214 -18.89 -16.42 -24.25
N MET A 215 -19.74 -15.42 -24.48
CA MET A 215 -20.00 -14.37 -23.50
C MET A 215 -20.54 -14.96 -22.20
N LYS A 216 -21.52 -15.87 -22.27
CA LYS A 216 -22.04 -16.53 -21.06
C LYS A 216 -20.95 -17.26 -20.30
N ARG A 217 -20.13 -18.09 -20.98
CA ARG A 217 -19.01 -18.80 -20.32
C ARG A 217 -18.00 -17.85 -19.69
N PHE A 218 -17.66 -16.76 -20.37
CA PHE A 218 -16.77 -15.72 -19.84
C PHE A 218 -17.34 -15.11 -18.55
N LEU A 219 -18.61 -14.68 -18.57
CA LEU A 219 -19.28 -14.11 -17.40
C LEU A 219 -19.40 -15.09 -16.22
N ASP A 220 -19.67 -16.37 -16.51
CA ASP A 220 -19.73 -17.41 -15.47
C ASP A 220 -18.34 -17.65 -14.82
N GLY A 221 -17.26 -17.56 -15.61
CA GLY A 221 -15.90 -17.57 -15.08
C GLY A 221 -15.60 -16.36 -14.17
N VAL A 222 -15.97 -15.16 -14.61
CA VAL A 222 -15.76 -13.93 -13.82
C VAL A 222 -16.54 -13.96 -12.50
N ARG A 223 -17.77 -14.48 -12.49
CA ARG A 223 -18.57 -14.61 -11.26
C ARG A 223 -17.88 -15.46 -10.20
N LYS A 224 -17.26 -16.57 -10.62
CA LYS A 224 -16.52 -17.46 -9.70
C LYS A 224 -15.31 -16.79 -9.02
N ASN A 225 -14.74 -15.76 -9.64
CA ASN A 225 -13.64 -15.01 -9.04
C ASN A 225 -14.11 -14.03 -7.94
N LEU A 226 -15.43 -13.85 -7.77
CA LEU A 226 -16.03 -12.97 -6.78
C LEU A 226 -16.61 -13.73 -5.58
N GLU A 227 -16.62 -15.06 -5.62
CA GLU A 227 -17.00 -15.98 -4.52
C GLU A 227 -15.79 -16.24 -3.60
#